data_41055476d2271f39e9ef0948efb30c2d
#
_entry.id   41055476d2271f39e9ef0948efb30c2d
#
_cell.length_a   1.000
_cell.length_b   1.000
_cell.length_c   1.000
_cell.angle_alpha   90.00
_cell.angle_beta   90.00
_cell.angle_gamma   90.00
#
_symmetry.space_group_name_H-M   'P 1'
#
loop_
_entity.id
_entity.type
_entity.pdbx_description
1 polymer ?
#
loop_
_entity_poly.entity_id
_entity_poly.type
_entity_poly.pdbx_seq_one_letter_code
_entity_poly.pdbx_strand_id
1 'polypeptide(L)'
;MGIRYNKITGKHQREIVLLKSFPCKYGKCSFCNYIEDNSTDENEIDKVNFEVLKEITGEYGVLEVINSGSVFEITKNTLAEIKRIVKKKNIKVLYFEIYYGYIKRLNEIRDYFDGVEIRFRMGMETFDNDFRIGVYNKNFKVNEKDLEFLGKELYFVCLLICTKGQTKALIKSDIEIALKYFKGVTINIFIDNGTIVKRDDELVKWFVENYSYLMNDDRVELLIDNKDLGVFEQ
;
A
#
# COMPACT_ATOMS: atom_id res chain seq x y z
N MET A 1 -2.39 10.62 18.81
CA MET A 1 -2.65 10.50 17.37
C MET A 1 -1.32 10.17 16.73
N GLY A 2 -1.17 9.02 16.07
CA GLY A 2 0.10 8.65 15.44
C GLY A 2 0.50 9.62 14.34
N ILE A 3 1.76 9.56 13.89
CA ILE A 3 2.28 10.35 12.78
C ILE A 3 1.51 9.96 11.51
N ARG A 4 0.92 10.96 10.82
CA ARG A 4 0.13 10.75 9.59
C ARG A 4 0.73 11.39 8.35
N TYR A 5 1.86 12.05 8.49
CA TYR A 5 2.64 12.64 7.40
C TYR A 5 4.11 12.34 7.63
N ASN A 6 4.79 11.95 6.57
CA ASN A 6 6.24 11.74 6.58
C ASN A 6 6.85 12.03 5.21
N LYS A 7 8.16 12.07 5.14
CA LYS A 7 8.95 12.21 3.90
C LYS A 7 9.84 11.00 3.71
N ILE A 8 9.72 10.35 2.58
CA ILE A 8 10.65 9.31 2.15
C ILE A 8 11.80 10.01 1.42
N THR A 9 12.97 10.03 2.05
CA THR A 9 14.13 10.80 1.58
C THR A 9 15.18 9.95 0.86
N GLY A 10 15.07 8.63 0.96
CA GLY A 10 15.95 7.67 0.31
C GLY A 10 15.56 7.41 -1.15
N LYS A 11 15.44 6.12 -1.50
CA LYS A 11 14.90 5.70 -2.80
C LYS A 11 13.44 6.15 -2.97
N HIS A 12 13.07 6.52 -4.21
CA HIS A 12 11.70 6.93 -4.54
C HIS A 12 11.20 8.07 -3.65
N GLN A 13 11.96 9.17 -3.59
CA GLN A 13 11.65 10.35 -2.79
C GLN A 13 10.23 10.82 -3.02
N ARG A 14 9.47 10.98 -1.93
CA ARG A 14 8.08 11.41 -1.93
C ARG A 14 7.61 11.85 -0.56
N GLU A 15 6.55 12.59 -0.53
CA GLU A 15 5.77 12.81 0.68
C GLU A 15 4.73 11.70 0.80
N ILE A 16 4.46 11.24 2.02
CA ILE A 16 3.47 10.21 2.30
C ILE A 16 2.50 10.67 3.38
N VAL A 17 1.21 10.43 3.16
CA VAL A 17 0.16 10.73 4.12
C VAL A 17 -0.68 9.49 4.41
N LEU A 18 -1.05 9.30 5.68
CA LEU A 18 -2.02 8.31 6.11
C LEU A 18 -3.35 9.00 6.40
N LEU A 19 -4.32 8.79 5.54
CA LEU A 19 -5.65 9.40 5.65
C LEU A 19 -6.66 8.44 6.29
N LYS A 20 -7.57 9.00 7.06
CA LYS A 20 -8.76 8.28 7.52
C LYS A 20 -9.73 8.11 6.35
N SER A 21 -10.47 7.02 6.31
CA SER A 21 -11.44 6.76 5.23
C SER A 21 -12.71 6.07 5.76
N PHE A 22 -13.69 5.90 4.89
CA PHE A 22 -14.76 4.95 5.14
C PHE A 22 -14.20 3.54 5.30
N PRO A 23 -14.93 2.62 5.95
CA PRO A 23 -14.52 1.24 6.11
C PRO A 23 -14.14 0.59 4.77
N CYS A 24 -13.03 -0.13 4.77
CA CYS A 24 -12.61 -0.92 3.61
C CYS A 24 -13.75 -1.82 3.14
N LYS A 25 -14.07 -1.77 1.85
CA LYS A 25 -15.15 -2.57 1.24
C LYS A 25 -15.06 -4.05 1.56
N TYR A 26 -13.86 -4.59 1.64
CA TYR A 26 -13.66 -5.98 2.01
C TYR A 26 -13.57 -6.16 3.53
N GLY A 27 -12.64 -5.49 4.19
CA GLY A 27 -12.53 -5.34 5.64
C GLY A 27 -12.37 -6.63 6.46
N LYS A 28 -11.93 -7.75 5.85
CA LYS A 28 -11.89 -9.08 6.49
C LYS A 28 -10.51 -9.73 6.47
N CYS A 29 -9.48 -9.03 6.00
CA CYS A 29 -8.13 -9.58 5.95
C CYS A 29 -7.64 -9.89 7.37
N SER A 30 -7.17 -11.11 7.60
CA SER A 30 -6.81 -11.62 8.93
C SER A 30 -5.55 -10.99 9.53
N PHE A 31 -4.77 -10.29 8.73
CA PHE A 31 -3.53 -9.61 9.12
C PHE A 31 -3.69 -8.09 9.29
N CYS A 32 -4.84 -7.54 8.88
CA CYS A 32 -5.01 -6.09 8.74
C CYS A 32 -5.67 -5.49 9.98
N ASN A 33 -4.97 -4.55 10.62
CA ASN A 33 -5.51 -3.71 11.71
C ASN A 33 -5.82 -2.27 11.26
N TYR A 34 -5.54 -1.90 10.01
CA TYR A 34 -5.90 -0.57 9.48
C TYR A 34 -7.39 -0.27 9.54
N ILE A 35 -8.22 -1.31 9.60
CA ILE A 35 -9.68 -1.16 9.75
C ILE A 35 -10.05 -0.42 11.04
N GLU A 36 -9.19 -0.38 12.04
CA GLU A 36 -9.40 0.35 13.30
C GLU A 36 -9.30 1.87 13.11
N ASP A 37 -8.67 2.33 12.02
CA ASP A 37 -8.50 3.76 11.70
C ASP A 37 -9.55 4.29 10.70
N ASN A 38 -10.66 3.64 10.52
CA ASN A 38 -11.74 4.14 9.68
C ASN A 38 -12.88 4.76 10.49
N SER A 39 -13.80 5.42 9.81
CA SER A 39 -15.02 5.98 10.40
C SER A 39 -16.17 5.92 9.39
N THR A 40 -17.39 5.93 9.88
CA THR A 40 -18.61 6.15 9.07
C THR A 40 -19.08 7.60 9.07
N ASP A 41 -18.47 8.44 9.90
CA ASP A 41 -18.75 9.88 9.97
C ASP A 41 -17.83 10.64 9.00
N GLU A 42 -18.43 11.13 7.90
CA GLU A 42 -17.72 11.89 6.87
C GLU A 42 -17.07 13.16 7.43
N ASN A 43 -17.73 13.83 8.38
CA ASN A 43 -17.19 15.07 8.96
C ASN A 43 -15.95 14.77 9.84
N GLU A 44 -15.96 13.67 10.58
CA GLU A 44 -14.79 13.22 11.33
C GLU A 44 -13.62 12.90 10.38
N ILE A 45 -13.89 12.14 9.30
CA ILE A 45 -12.89 11.78 8.28
C ILE A 45 -12.27 13.05 7.69
N ASP A 46 -13.10 13.96 7.17
CA ASP A 46 -12.63 15.17 6.50
C ASP A 46 -11.85 16.07 7.46
N LYS A 47 -12.30 16.22 8.70
CA LYS A 47 -11.60 17.02 9.71
C LYS A 47 -10.19 16.51 9.96
N VAL A 48 -10.02 15.19 10.14
CA VAL A 48 -8.70 14.57 10.35
C VAL A 48 -7.83 14.76 9.11
N ASN A 49 -8.38 14.46 7.94
CA ASN A 49 -7.64 14.49 6.69
C ASN A 49 -7.19 15.90 6.30
N PHE A 50 -8.03 16.90 6.50
CA PHE A 50 -7.66 18.29 6.19
C PHE A 50 -6.47 18.78 7.05
N GLU A 51 -6.38 18.35 8.30
CA GLU A 51 -5.20 18.68 9.13
C GLU A 51 -3.94 18.00 8.57
N VAL A 52 -4.01 16.71 8.24
CA VAL A 52 -2.89 15.98 7.66
C VAL A 52 -2.45 16.60 6.32
N LEU A 53 -3.39 16.92 5.46
CA LEU A 53 -3.12 17.46 4.13
C LEU A 53 -2.45 18.85 4.16
N LYS A 54 -2.54 19.61 5.26
CA LYS A 54 -1.83 20.88 5.43
C LYS A 54 -0.31 20.72 5.51
N GLU A 55 0.17 19.56 5.97
CA GLU A 55 1.59 19.26 6.11
C GLU A 55 2.31 19.12 4.74
N ILE A 56 1.56 18.85 3.66
CA ILE A 56 2.13 18.60 2.34
C ILE A 56 2.83 19.85 1.81
N THR A 57 4.13 19.72 1.53
CA THR A 57 4.98 20.80 1.02
C THR A 57 5.09 20.82 -0.50
N GLY A 58 5.00 19.67 -1.15
CA GLY A 58 5.24 19.47 -2.59
C GLY A 58 6.72 19.38 -2.96
N GLU A 59 7.60 19.18 -1.98
CA GLU A 59 9.07 19.23 -2.14
C GLU A 59 9.58 18.30 -3.25
N TYR A 60 9.05 17.08 -3.34
CA TYR A 60 9.49 16.10 -4.34
C TYR A 60 8.62 16.06 -5.60
N GLY A 61 7.52 16.82 -5.64
CA GLY A 61 6.53 16.71 -6.71
C GLY A 61 5.83 15.34 -6.77
N VAL A 62 6.01 14.51 -5.75
CA VAL A 62 5.45 13.15 -5.62
C VAL A 62 4.75 13.03 -4.28
N LEU A 63 3.51 12.59 -4.29
CA LEU A 63 2.70 12.34 -3.09
C LEU A 63 2.16 10.91 -3.09
N GLU A 64 2.33 10.21 -1.99
CA GLU A 64 1.68 8.92 -1.73
C GLU A 64 0.57 9.10 -0.70
N VAL A 65 -0.62 8.64 -1.05
CA VAL A 65 -1.80 8.68 -0.20
C VAL A 65 -2.14 7.26 0.20
N ILE A 66 -1.92 6.94 1.47
CA ILE A 66 -2.33 5.69 2.11
C ILE A 66 -3.63 5.94 2.89
N ASN A 67 -4.52 4.98 2.90
CA ASN A 67 -5.71 4.98 3.74
C ASN A 67 -6.06 3.54 4.16
N SER A 68 -7.02 3.40 5.06
CA SER A 68 -7.42 2.10 5.62
C SER A 68 -8.09 1.13 4.63
N GLY A 69 -8.05 1.40 3.34
CA GLY A 69 -8.68 0.55 2.33
C GLY A 69 -8.19 0.87 0.93
N SER A 70 -8.95 1.64 0.18
CA SER A 70 -8.66 2.02 -1.19
C SER A 70 -8.99 3.50 -1.39
N VAL A 71 -8.42 4.12 -2.40
CA VAL A 71 -8.78 5.50 -2.80
C VAL A 71 -10.29 5.69 -2.97
N PHE A 72 -11.02 4.62 -3.29
CA PHE A 72 -12.48 4.66 -3.47
C PHE A 72 -13.28 4.74 -2.16
N GLU A 73 -12.66 4.58 -1.01
CA GLU A 73 -13.26 4.81 0.31
C GLU A 73 -12.91 6.18 0.90
N ILE A 74 -12.12 7.00 0.20
CA ILE A 74 -11.86 8.39 0.59
C ILE A 74 -13.11 9.24 0.30
N THR A 75 -13.43 10.19 1.18
CA THR A 75 -14.57 11.09 0.99
C THR A 75 -14.38 11.98 -0.23
N LYS A 76 -15.49 12.45 -0.81
CA LYS A 76 -15.42 13.35 -1.96
C LYS A 76 -14.74 14.69 -1.60
N ASN A 77 -14.96 15.19 -0.39
CA ASN A 77 -14.36 16.44 0.08
C ASN A 77 -12.84 16.29 0.25
N THR A 78 -12.39 15.17 0.85
CA THR A 78 -10.95 14.86 0.96
C THR A 78 -10.29 14.71 -0.43
N LEU A 79 -10.94 14.01 -1.39
CA LEU A 79 -10.42 13.92 -2.76
C LEU A 79 -10.33 15.27 -3.46
N ALA A 80 -11.32 16.14 -3.25
CA ALA A 80 -11.30 17.51 -3.78
C ALA A 80 -10.14 18.33 -3.18
N GLU A 81 -9.89 18.17 -1.88
CA GLU A 81 -8.79 18.87 -1.22
C GLU A 81 -7.42 18.34 -1.70
N ILE A 82 -7.26 17.01 -1.87
CA ILE A 82 -6.06 16.44 -2.49
C ILE A 82 -5.84 17.06 -3.88
N LYS A 83 -6.88 17.13 -4.72
CA LYS A 83 -6.78 17.73 -6.07
C LYS A 83 -6.36 19.19 -6.02
N ARG A 84 -6.89 19.97 -5.07
CA ARG A 84 -6.51 21.37 -4.84
C ARG A 84 -5.04 21.50 -4.46
N ILE A 85 -4.56 20.64 -3.55
CA ILE A 85 -3.17 20.65 -3.09
C ILE A 85 -2.22 20.23 -4.21
N VAL A 86 -2.55 19.17 -4.94
CA VAL A 86 -1.80 18.68 -6.10
C VAL A 86 -1.55 19.83 -7.09
N LYS A 87 -2.59 20.57 -7.43
CA LYS A 87 -2.48 21.74 -8.31
C LYS A 87 -1.64 22.85 -7.67
N LYS A 88 -1.91 23.21 -6.42
CA LYS A 88 -1.24 24.31 -5.71
C LYS A 88 0.26 24.04 -5.49
N LYS A 89 0.62 22.80 -5.21
CA LYS A 89 2.01 22.38 -4.89
C LYS A 89 2.74 21.81 -6.10
N ASN A 90 2.12 21.82 -7.29
CA ASN A 90 2.70 21.31 -8.53
C ASN A 90 3.15 19.85 -8.44
N ILE A 91 2.38 19.01 -7.73
CA ILE A 91 2.63 17.57 -7.63
C ILE A 91 2.36 16.94 -8.99
N LYS A 92 3.29 16.13 -9.47
CA LYS A 92 3.25 15.50 -10.80
C LYS A 92 2.88 14.03 -10.75
N VAL A 93 3.14 13.37 -9.62
CA VAL A 93 2.90 11.95 -9.44
C VAL A 93 2.11 11.74 -8.15
N LEU A 94 1.02 10.99 -8.26
CA LEU A 94 0.21 10.55 -7.12
C LEU A 94 0.22 9.02 -7.03
N TYR A 95 0.55 8.50 -5.87
CA TYR A 95 0.34 7.09 -5.53
C TYR A 95 -0.96 6.96 -4.74
N PHE A 96 -1.75 5.96 -5.09
CA PHE A 96 -2.93 5.54 -4.34
C PHE A 96 -2.95 4.04 -4.14
N GLU A 97 -3.40 3.61 -2.97
CA GLU A 97 -3.70 2.21 -2.72
C GLU A 97 -5.06 1.83 -3.26
N ILE A 98 -5.14 0.61 -3.81
CA ILE A 98 -6.40 0.04 -4.28
C ILE A 98 -6.62 -1.36 -3.74
N TYR A 99 -7.89 -1.72 -3.56
CA TYR A 99 -8.32 -3.09 -3.37
C TYR A 99 -8.69 -3.73 -4.71
N TYR A 100 -8.39 -5.02 -4.89
CA TYR A 100 -8.64 -5.77 -6.15
C TYR A 100 -10.07 -5.60 -6.68
N GLY A 101 -11.07 -5.51 -5.80
CA GLY A 101 -12.46 -5.33 -6.19
C GLY A 101 -12.76 -4.03 -6.97
N TYR A 102 -11.82 -3.08 -7.00
CA TYR A 102 -11.93 -1.82 -7.74
C TYR A 102 -11.10 -1.76 -9.00
N ILE A 103 -10.40 -2.84 -9.37
CA ILE A 103 -9.44 -2.85 -10.50
C ILE A 103 -10.04 -2.37 -11.84
N LYS A 104 -11.35 -2.53 -12.03
CA LYS A 104 -12.05 -2.07 -13.26
C LYS A 104 -12.42 -0.59 -13.24
N ARG A 105 -12.20 0.11 -12.14
CA ARG A 105 -12.60 1.50 -11.92
C ARG A 105 -11.43 2.48 -11.91
N LEU A 106 -10.22 2.04 -12.18
CA LEU A 106 -9.01 2.86 -12.02
C LEU A 106 -9.03 4.13 -12.89
N ASN A 107 -9.68 4.08 -14.05
CA ASN A 107 -9.81 5.24 -14.92
C ASN A 107 -10.64 6.37 -14.29
N GLU A 108 -11.57 6.06 -13.39
CA GLU A 108 -12.32 7.10 -12.66
C GLU A 108 -11.37 8.02 -11.86
N ILE A 109 -10.31 7.45 -11.28
CA ILE A 109 -9.30 8.21 -10.53
C ILE A 109 -8.34 8.93 -11.49
N ARG A 110 -7.91 8.27 -12.58
CA ARG A 110 -7.05 8.89 -13.60
C ARG A 110 -7.74 10.11 -14.22
N ASP A 111 -8.99 9.97 -14.60
CA ASP A 111 -9.80 11.05 -15.19
C ASP A 111 -10.06 12.17 -14.17
N TYR A 112 -10.28 11.81 -12.90
CA TYR A 112 -10.49 12.80 -11.85
C TYR A 112 -9.24 13.67 -11.61
N PHE A 113 -8.04 13.10 -11.66
CA PHE A 113 -6.76 13.80 -11.48
C PHE A 113 -6.08 14.10 -12.82
N ASP A 114 -6.83 14.49 -13.85
CA ASP A 114 -6.30 14.80 -15.16
C ASP A 114 -5.06 15.71 -15.10
N GLY A 115 -4.05 15.39 -15.91
CA GLY A 115 -2.75 16.07 -15.94
C GLY A 115 -1.75 15.63 -14.86
N VAL A 116 -2.07 14.61 -14.05
CA VAL A 116 -1.20 14.02 -13.03
C VAL A 116 -0.94 12.55 -13.34
N GLU A 117 0.28 12.09 -13.22
CA GLU A 117 0.59 10.67 -13.33
C GLU A 117 0.05 9.92 -12.10
N ILE A 118 -0.94 9.05 -12.30
CA ILE A 118 -1.49 8.21 -11.23
C ILE A 118 -0.80 6.86 -11.21
N ARG A 119 -0.24 6.50 -10.07
CA ARG A 119 0.41 5.22 -9.81
C ARG A 119 -0.37 4.45 -8.76
N PHE A 120 -0.95 3.33 -9.16
CA PHE A 120 -1.67 2.48 -8.22
C PHE A 120 -0.75 1.46 -7.57
N ARG A 121 -0.97 1.26 -6.27
CA ARG A 121 -0.35 0.25 -5.44
C ARG A 121 -1.42 -0.69 -4.92
N MET A 122 -1.17 -1.99 -4.93
CA MET A 122 -2.14 -2.98 -4.46
C MET A 122 -1.47 -4.02 -3.54
N GLY A 123 -2.07 -4.27 -2.39
CA GLY A 123 -1.71 -5.39 -1.55
C GLY A 123 -2.06 -6.72 -2.22
N MET A 124 -1.08 -7.37 -2.81
CA MET A 124 -1.18 -8.75 -3.30
C MET A 124 -0.97 -9.74 -2.16
N GLU A 125 -0.10 -9.40 -1.22
CA GLU A 125 0.40 -10.12 -0.06
C GLU A 125 1.19 -11.37 -0.42
N THR A 126 0.67 -12.22 -1.28
CA THR A 126 1.29 -13.40 -1.89
C THR A 126 0.59 -13.71 -3.21
N PHE A 127 1.30 -14.33 -4.15
CA PHE A 127 0.70 -14.83 -5.40
C PHE A 127 0.10 -16.22 -5.25
N ASP A 128 0.36 -16.91 -4.15
CA ASP A 128 -0.31 -18.16 -3.83
C ASP A 128 -1.77 -17.90 -3.44
N ASN A 129 -2.70 -18.33 -4.29
CA ASN A 129 -4.12 -18.08 -4.09
C ASN A 129 -4.69 -18.81 -2.86
N ASP A 130 -4.18 -19.99 -2.56
CA ASP A 130 -4.69 -20.80 -1.45
C ASP A 130 -4.20 -20.24 -0.12
N PHE A 131 -2.93 -19.83 -0.05
CA PHE A 131 -2.39 -19.14 1.12
C PHE A 131 -3.08 -17.78 1.34
N ARG A 132 -3.25 -16.98 0.29
CA ARG A 132 -3.90 -15.68 0.36
C ARG A 132 -5.33 -15.78 0.87
N ILE A 133 -6.09 -16.78 0.41
CA ILE A 133 -7.48 -16.97 0.82
C ILE A 133 -7.55 -17.67 2.16
N GLY A 134 -6.80 -18.75 2.35
CA GLY A 134 -6.90 -19.61 3.53
C GLY A 134 -6.28 -19.02 4.79
N VAL A 135 -5.15 -18.31 4.66
CA VAL A 135 -4.42 -17.75 5.81
C VAL A 135 -4.71 -16.26 5.97
N TYR A 136 -4.58 -15.49 4.88
CA TYR A 136 -4.79 -14.04 4.95
C TYR A 136 -6.24 -13.62 4.84
N ASN A 137 -7.14 -14.55 4.58
CA ASN A 137 -8.56 -14.28 4.35
C ASN A 137 -8.78 -13.12 3.37
N LYS A 138 -7.94 -13.00 2.34
CA LYS A 138 -8.01 -11.96 1.31
C LYS A 138 -8.58 -12.58 0.04
N ASN A 139 -9.90 -12.47 -0.11
CA ASN A 139 -10.71 -13.27 -1.03
C ASN A 139 -10.71 -12.75 -2.48
N PHE A 140 -9.63 -13.00 -3.21
CA PHE A 140 -9.59 -12.95 -4.67
C PHE A 140 -8.56 -13.94 -5.21
N LYS A 141 -8.73 -14.36 -6.46
CA LYS A 141 -7.81 -15.24 -7.16
C LYS A 141 -7.23 -14.52 -8.38
N VAL A 142 -5.98 -14.83 -8.69
CA VAL A 142 -5.30 -14.37 -9.90
C VAL A 142 -4.68 -15.55 -10.61
N ASN A 143 -4.72 -15.51 -11.93
CA ASN A 143 -4.01 -16.42 -12.83
C ASN A 143 -3.00 -15.62 -13.68
N GLU A 144 -2.26 -16.27 -14.55
CA GLU A 144 -1.22 -15.62 -15.36
C GLU A 144 -1.75 -14.47 -16.22
N LYS A 145 -2.94 -14.62 -16.83
CA LYS A 145 -3.58 -13.55 -17.63
C LYS A 145 -3.96 -12.35 -16.77
N ASP A 146 -4.43 -12.62 -15.54
CA ASP A 146 -4.72 -11.56 -14.58
C ASP A 146 -3.44 -10.80 -14.20
N LEU A 147 -2.30 -11.51 -14.02
CA LEU A 147 -1.02 -10.89 -13.70
C LEU A 147 -0.51 -10.01 -14.84
N GLU A 148 -0.64 -10.42 -16.09
CA GLU A 148 -0.31 -9.60 -17.25
C GLU A 148 -1.15 -8.33 -17.32
N PHE A 149 -2.44 -8.43 -17.01
CA PHE A 149 -3.34 -7.28 -16.95
C PHE A 149 -2.97 -6.35 -15.77
N LEU A 150 -2.81 -6.90 -14.58
CA LEU A 150 -2.46 -6.15 -13.38
C LEU A 150 -1.12 -5.44 -13.53
N GLY A 151 -0.13 -6.07 -14.17
CA GLY A 151 1.18 -5.46 -14.41
C GLY A 151 1.16 -4.23 -15.33
N LYS A 152 0.09 -4.09 -16.17
CA LYS A 152 -0.14 -2.89 -16.98
C LYS A 152 -0.84 -1.79 -16.20
N GLU A 153 -1.72 -2.16 -15.28
CA GLU A 153 -2.59 -1.23 -14.54
C GLU A 153 -1.93 -0.69 -13.27
N LEU A 154 -1.12 -1.51 -12.59
CA LEU A 154 -0.49 -1.21 -11.32
C LEU A 154 0.97 -0.82 -11.50
N TYR A 155 1.41 0.13 -10.68
CA TYR A 155 2.83 0.50 -10.64
C TYR A 155 3.59 -0.41 -9.67
N PHE A 156 3.05 -0.59 -8.45
CA PHE A 156 3.60 -1.46 -7.41
C PHE A 156 2.59 -2.49 -6.93
N VAL A 157 3.11 -3.64 -6.52
CA VAL A 157 2.40 -4.57 -5.65
C VAL A 157 3.08 -4.63 -4.29
N CYS A 158 2.29 -4.88 -3.23
CA CYS A 158 2.82 -5.10 -1.89
C CYS A 158 2.74 -6.58 -1.56
N LEU A 159 3.85 -7.13 -1.10
CA LEU A 159 3.97 -8.48 -0.55
C LEU A 159 4.04 -8.40 0.97
N LEU A 160 3.38 -9.31 1.66
CA LEU A 160 3.47 -9.49 3.09
C LEU A 160 4.19 -10.80 3.36
N ILE A 161 5.38 -10.71 3.91
CA ILE A 161 6.26 -11.87 4.08
C ILE A 161 6.62 -12.13 5.54
N CYS A 162 7.17 -13.30 5.77
CA CYS A 162 7.63 -13.76 7.08
C CYS A 162 6.50 -13.91 8.10
N THR A 163 5.35 -14.40 7.65
CA THR A 163 4.25 -14.81 8.52
C THR A 163 4.29 -16.31 8.79
N LYS A 164 3.77 -16.73 9.94
CA LYS A 164 3.65 -18.16 10.26
C LYS A 164 2.85 -18.90 9.18
N GLY A 165 3.38 -20.03 8.76
CA GLY A 165 2.81 -20.86 7.69
C GLY A 165 3.36 -20.57 6.30
N GLN A 166 4.01 -19.44 6.05
CA GLN A 166 4.77 -19.25 4.81
C GLN A 166 5.99 -20.17 4.78
N THR A 167 6.46 -20.47 3.56
CA THR A 167 7.70 -21.18 3.33
C THR A 167 8.72 -20.32 2.59
N LYS A 168 9.99 -20.64 2.71
CA LYS A 168 11.07 -20.00 1.94
C LYS A 168 10.80 -20.04 0.43
N ALA A 169 10.28 -21.17 -0.05
CA ALA A 169 9.94 -21.35 -1.47
C ALA A 169 8.81 -20.43 -1.91
N LEU A 170 7.78 -20.25 -1.06
CA LEU A 170 6.67 -19.34 -1.34
C LEU A 170 7.16 -17.89 -1.45
N ILE A 171 7.93 -17.42 -0.47
CA ILE A 171 8.48 -16.07 -0.47
C ILE A 171 9.35 -15.82 -1.70
N LYS A 172 10.20 -16.77 -2.05
CA LYS A 172 11.04 -16.69 -3.26
C LYS A 172 10.18 -16.57 -4.52
N SER A 173 9.19 -17.43 -4.69
CA SER A 173 8.26 -17.41 -5.82
C SER A 173 7.50 -16.09 -5.91
N ASP A 174 7.02 -15.54 -4.78
CA ASP A 174 6.31 -14.28 -4.74
C ASP A 174 7.17 -13.11 -5.25
N ILE A 175 8.44 -13.06 -4.84
CA ILE A 175 9.38 -12.03 -5.30
C ILE A 175 9.66 -12.17 -6.80
N GLU A 176 9.90 -13.39 -7.28
CA GLU A 176 10.17 -13.67 -8.70
C GLU A 176 8.97 -13.24 -9.58
N ILE A 177 7.74 -13.56 -9.16
CA ILE A 177 6.52 -13.18 -9.86
C ILE A 177 6.34 -11.66 -9.84
N ALA A 178 6.53 -11.01 -8.68
CA ALA A 178 6.41 -9.56 -8.59
C ALA A 178 7.38 -8.85 -9.54
N LEU A 179 8.65 -9.24 -9.54
CA LEU A 179 9.68 -8.64 -10.40
C LEU A 179 9.51 -8.98 -11.89
N LYS A 180 8.80 -10.07 -12.22
CA LYS A 180 8.49 -10.45 -13.61
C LYS A 180 7.38 -9.58 -14.20
N TYR A 181 6.33 -9.32 -13.44
CA TYR A 181 5.09 -8.74 -13.99
C TYR A 181 4.89 -7.25 -13.69
N PHE A 182 5.50 -6.72 -12.62
CA PHE A 182 5.24 -5.37 -12.13
C PHE A 182 6.46 -4.46 -12.26
N LYS A 183 6.23 -3.16 -12.31
CA LYS A 183 7.30 -2.15 -12.37
C LYS A 183 8.09 -2.07 -11.07
N GLY A 184 7.43 -2.37 -9.95
CA GLY A 184 8.07 -2.43 -8.67
C GLY A 184 7.28 -3.25 -7.64
N VAL A 185 7.94 -3.57 -6.54
CA VAL A 185 7.38 -4.32 -5.44
C VAL A 185 7.78 -3.71 -4.10
N THR A 186 6.80 -3.56 -3.21
CA THR A 186 7.05 -3.32 -1.79
C THR A 186 7.05 -4.65 -1.08
N ILE A 187 8.16 -5.02 -0.48
CA ILE A 187 8.30 -6.25 0.32
C ILE A 187 8.21 -5.83 1.78
N ASN A 188 7.11 -6.18 2.41
CA ASN A 188 6.82 -5.83 3.79
C ASN A 188 7.02 -7.04 4.70
N ILE A 189 8.03 -7.00 5.57
CA ILE A 189 8.21 -8.00 6.62
C ILE A 189 7.15 -7.76 7.69
N PHE A 190 6.32 -8.77 7.93
CA PHE A 190 5.21 -8.66 8.88
C PHE A 190 5.71 -8.35 10.30
N ILE A 191 5.05 -7.40 10.94
CA ILE A 191 5.23 -7.09 12.37
C ILE A 191 3.92 -7.44 13.08
N ASP A 192 4.02 -8.11 14.21
CA ASP A 192 2.84 -8.45 15.02
C ASP A 192 2.06 -7.18 15.39
N ASN A 193 0.79 -7.16 15.05
CA ASN A 193 -0.07 -5.98 15.16
C ASN A 193 -1.40 -6.28 15.89
N GLY A 194 -1.41 -7.32 16.73
CA GLY A 194 -2.57 -7.73 17.50
C GLY A 194 -3.55 -8.65 16.75
N THR A 195 -3.38 -8.82 15.44
CA THR A 195 -4.22 -9.72 14.64
C THR A 195 -3.88 -11.21 14.89
N ILE A 196 -4.68 -12.11 14.27
CA ILE A 196 -4.45 -13.55 14.40
C ILE A 196 -3.23 -14.05 13.61
N VAL A 197 -2.83 -13.34 12.56
CA VAL A 197 -1.59 -13.64 11.84
C VAL A 197 -0.39 -13.32 12.74
N LYS A 198 0.63 -14.16 12.69
CA LYS A 198 1.83 -14.02 13.52
C LYS A 198 3.08 -13.98 12.68
N ARG A 199 4.05 -13.21 13.13
CA ARG A 199 5.39 -13.13 12.56
C ARG A 199 6.14 -14.45 12.75
N ASP A 200 6.97 -14.77 11.78
CA ASP A 200 7.90 -15.90 11.84
C ASP A 200 9.35 -15.38 11.85
N ASP A 201 9.95 -15.29 13.04
CA ASP A 201 11.28 -14.73 13.21
C ASP A 201 12.39 -15.58 12.56
N GLU A 202 12.19 -16.88 12.40
CA GLU A 202 13.13 -17.73 11.66
C GLU A 202 13.12 -17.40 10.16
N LEU A 203 11.93 -17.13 9.59
CA LEU A 203 11.81 -16.66 8.22
C LEU A 203 12.38 -15.25 8.06
N VAL A 204 12.19 -14.37 9.04
CA VAL A 204 12.78 -13.02 9.02
C VAL A 204 14.31 -13.11 8.97
N LYS A 205 14.92 -13.86 9.89
CA LYS A 205 16.37 -14.05 9.92
C LYS A 205 16.90 -14.58 8.59
N TRP A 206 16.28 -15.65 8.09
CA TRP A 206 16.62 -16.22 6.80
C TRP A 206 16.47 -15.20 5.65
N PHE A 207 15.37 -14.44 5.63
CA PHE A 207 15.11 -13.48 4.58
C PHE A 207 16.16 -12.35 4.58
N VAL A 208 16.46 -11.79 5.74
CA VAL A 208 17.46 -10.72 5.87
C VAL A 208 18.84 -11.22 5.44
N GLU A 209 19.25 -12.43 5.85
CA GLU A 209 20.54 -13.04 5.47
C GLU A 209 20.66 -13.26 3.95
N ASN A 210 19.57 -13.59 3.25
CA ASN A 210 19.61 -14.03 1.86
C ASN A 210 19.11 -12.98 0.85
N TYR A 211 18.31 -11.99 1.28
CA TYR A 211 17.62 -11.06 0.40
C TYR A 211 17.83 -9.58 0.71
N SER A 212 18.63 -9.22 1.71
CA SER A 212 18.92 -7.80 2.01
C SER A 212 19.55 -7.06 0.83
N TYR A 213 20.20 -7.75 -0.11
CA TYR A 213 20.72 -7.15 -1.34
C TYR A 213 19.64 -6.49 -2.20
N LEU A 214 18.38 -6.88 -2.06
CA LEU A 214 17.24 -6.27 -2.75
C LEU A 214 17.05 -4.79 -2.39
N MET A 215 17.61 -4.34 -1.26
CA MET A 215 17.64 -2.92 -0.92
C MET A 215 18.35 -2.07 -1.99
N ASN A 216 19.20 -2.68 -2.83
CA ASN A 216 19.92 -2.01 -3.92
C ASN A 216 19.19 -2.11 -5.28
N ASP A 217 18.11 -2.87 -5.42
CA ASP A 217 17.29 -2.91 -6.64
C ASP A 217 16.29 -1.75 -6.63
N ASP A 218 16.35 -0.87 -7.63
CA ASP A 218 15.46 0.28 -7.73
C ASP A 218 13.97 -0.08 -7.89
N ARG A 219 13.66 -1.33 -8.23
CA ARG A 219 12.29 -1.82 -8.32
C ARG A 219 11.74 -2.31 -6.98
N VAL A 220 12.57 -2.36 -5.93
CA VAL A 220 12.20 -2.94 -4.64
C VAL A 220 12.20 -1.88 -3.54
N GLU A 221 11.08 -1.77 -2.85
CA GLU A 221 10.97 -1.11 -1.55
C GLU A 221 10.93 -2.20 -0.47
N LEU A 222 12.01 -2.33 0.29
CA LEU A 222 12.11 -3.34 1.35
C LEU A 222 11.86 -2.70 2.71
N LEU A 223 10.77 -3.09 3.36
CA LEU A 223 10.34 -2.60 4.68
C LEU A 223 10.62 -3.68 5.74
N ILE A 224 11.76 -3.54 6.43
CA ILE A 224 12.20 -4.50 7.44
C ILE A 224 11.49 -4.23 8.78
N ASP A 225 11.43 -2.97 9.18
CA ASP A 225 10.93 -2.55 10.50
C ASP A 225 9.60 -1.80 10.46
N ASN A 226 9.01 -1.63 9.28
CA ASN A 226 7.79 -0.84 9.05
C ASN A 226 7.84 0.63 9.59
N LYS A 227 9.03 1.12 9.93
CA LYS A 227 9.22 2.47 10.45
C LYS A 227 9.28 3.53 9.36
N ASP A 228 9.65 3.12 8.16
CA ASP A 228 9.95 4.03 7.05
C ASP A 228 8.71 4.73 6.48
N LEU A 229 7.52 4.22 6.76
CA LEU A 229 6.25 4.82 6.33
C LEU A 229 5.57 5.67 7.42
N GLY A 230 6.14 5.75 8.62
CA GLY A 230 5.58 6.55 9.72
C GLY A 230 4.23 6.06 10.25
N VAL A 231 3.83 4.82 9.89
CA VAL A 231 2.48 4.34 10.13
C VAL A 231 2.28 3.82 11.55
N PHE A 232 3.35 3.43 12.24
CA PHE A 232 3.28 2.89 13.60
C PHE A 232 4.50 3.29 14.44
N GLU A 233 4.48 4.47 15.04
CA GLU A 233 5.12 4.65 16.36
C GLU A 233 4.04 4.37 17.42
N GLN A 234 4.14 3.23 18.07
CA GLN A 234 3.47 2.97 19.33
C GLN A 234 4.21 3.67 20.46
#